data_dba9e66523f11c0e8f4e9f2f2aeff88e
#
_entry.id   dba9e66523f11c0e8f4e9f2f2aeff88e
#
_cell.length_a   1.000
_cell.length_b   1.000
_cell.length_c   1.000
_cell.angle_alpha   90.00
_cell.angle_beta   90.00
_cell.angle_gamma   90.00
#
_symmetry.space_group_name_H-M   'P 1'
#
loop_
_entity.id
_entity.type
_entity.pdbx_description
1 polymer ?
#
loop_
_entity_poly.entity_id
_entity_poly.type
_entity_poly.pdbx_seq_one_letter_code
_entity_poly.pdbx_strand_id
1 'polypeptide(L)'
;PVDALLFGVARADELRRTVLALRADPGALRAAPAAFVTFKSRRTAVLAATALLHHDVSAWNATAAPGPEEVIWGSLSLRAWERAVRGVVGWGGLIACAGAFLVPVVLIQSVLEIPRLRAIGAPWVEAVLTFPVVQSVTQCILPPFFLNLALYPAPWVIASLTRLAGPPSLFAVDVSVVQKHFAFLVIAVFFGSFVSGAVLNQLTMWTRHPAQAARILGTAIPLTSLFFLNFVEFCALAAAPFALLRAFGL
;
A
#
# COMPACT_ATOMS: atom_id res chain seq x y z
N PRO A 1 3.55 -20.28 38.48
CA PRO A 1 4.25 -19.73 37.32
C PRO A 1 5.15 -20.83 36.78
N VAL A 2 4.76 -21.35 35.61
CA VAL A 2 5.60 -22.33 34.88
C VAL A 2 6.84 -21.55 34.43
N ASP A 3 8.02 -22.05 34.78
CA ASP A 3 9.27 -21.44 34.34
C ASP A 3 9.28 -21.44 32.77
N ALA A 4 9.30 -20.24 32.20
CA ALA A 4 9.20 -20.05 30.74
C ALA A 4 10.35 -20.79 30.02
N LEU A 5 11.51 -20.95 30.65
CA LEU A 5 12.64 -21.70 30.12
C LEU A 5 12.33 -23.20 30.07
N LEU A 6 11.80 -23.78 31.14
CA LEU A 6 11.44 -25.20 31.20
C LEU A 6 10.34 -25.51 30.17
N PHE A 7 9.33 -24.65 30.05
CA PHE A 7 8.31 -24.80 29.03
C PHE A 7 8.89 -24.71 27.61
N GLY A 8 9.80 -23.76 27.38
CA GLY A 8 10.46 -23.60 26.07
C GLY A 8 11.31 -24.83 25.69
N VAL A 9 12.08 -25.37 26.63
CA VAL A 9 12.88 -26.58 26.39
C VAL A 9 11.99 -27.82 26.13
N ALA A 10 10.97 -28.03 26.95
CA ALA A 10 10.04 -29.14 26.75
C ALA A 10 9.33 -29.05 25.39
N ARG A 11 8.92 -27.86 24.98
CA ARG A 11 8.30 -27.65 23.68
C ARG A 11 9.25 -27.87 22.51
N ALA A 12 10.52 -27.44 22.65
CA ALA A 12 11.54 -27.67 21.66
C ALA A 12 11.84 -29.19 21.48
N ASP A 13 11.90 -29.96 22.57
CA ASP A 13 12.09 -31.40 22.52
C ASP A 13 10.90 -32.12 21.87
N GLU A 14 9.68 -31.73 22.18
CA GLU A 14 8.48 -32.26 21.54
C GLU A 14 8.48 -32.02 20.02
N LEU A 15 8.77 -30.78 19.60
CA LEU A 15 8.88 -30.41 18.19
C LEU A 15 10.01 -31.20 17.49
N ARG A 16 11.13 -31.34 18.14
CA ARG A 16 12.26 -32.13 17.61
C ARG A 16 11.86 -33.60 17.38
N ARG A 17 11.16 -34.22 18.32
CA ARG A 17 10.64 -35.58 18.16
C ARG A 17 9.67 -35.70 17.01
N THR A 18 8.75 -34.76 16.89
CA THR A 18 7.78 -34.65 15.79
C THR A 18 8.50 -34.53 14.43
N VAL A 19 9.50 -33.69 14.33
CA VAL A 19 10.30 -33.52 13.10
C VAL A 19 11.05 -34.78 12.75
N LEU A 20 11.64 -35.47 13.74
CA LEU A 20 12.34 -36.75 13.51
C LEU A 20 11.38 -37.87 13.06
N ALA A 21 10.18 -37.92 13.64
CA ALA A 21 9.15 -38.89 13.24
C ALA A 21 8.67 -38.64 11.80
N LEU A 22 8.42 -37.36 11.44
CA LEU A 22 8.03 -36.96 10.07
C LEU A 22 9.15 -37.25 9.05
N ARG A 23 10.43 -37.11 9.43
CA ARG A 23 11.55 -37.45 8.56
C ARG A 23 11.70 -38.95 8.33
N ALA A 24 11.25 -39.76 9.28
CA ALA A 24 11.31 -41.24 9.17
C ALA A 24 10.26 -41.75 8.15
N ASP A 25 9.18 -41.01 7.90
CA ASP A 25 8.19 -41.33 6.88
C ASP A 25 8.12 -40.27 5.79
N PRO A 26 8.94 -40.36 4.72
CA PRO A 26 8.94 -39.38 3.63
C PRO A 26 7.61 -39.26 2.89
N GLY A 27 6.75 -40.31 2.95
CA GLY A 27 5.42 -40.29 2.31
C GLY A 27 4.42 -39.39 3.02
N ALA A 28 4.61 -39.12 4.31
CA ALA A 28 3.79 -38.18 5.09
C ALA A 28 4.14 -36.72 4.84
N LEU A 29 5.30 -36.43 4.26
CA LEU A 29 5.76 -35.04 4.00
C LEU A 29 5.30 -34.59 2.62
N ARG A 30 4.53 -33.53 2.60
CA ARG A 30 4.22 -32.83 1.37
C ARG A 30 5.41 -31.95 0.97
N ALA A 31 6.10 -32.32 -0.14
CA ALA A 31 7.24 -31.55 -0.64
C ALA A 31 6.83 -30.11 -0.95
N ALA A 32 7.50 -29.15 -0.35
CA ALA A 32 7.35 -27.74 -0.69
C ALA A 32 8.23 -27.42 -1.92
N PRO A 33 7.78 -26.55 -2.84
CA PRO A 33 8.57 -26.13 -4.00
C PRO A 33 9.64 -25.09 -3.62
N ALA A 34 10.21 -25.18 -2.42
CA ALA A 34 11.23 -24.27 -1.91
C ALA A 34 12.20 -25.00 -1.00
N ALA A 35 13.48 -24.63 -1.06
CA ALA A 35 14.53 -25.17 -0.21
C ALA A 35 15.49 -24.06 0.23
N PHE A 36 16.02 -24.19 1.44
CA PHE A 36 17.07 -23.32 1.96
C PHE A 36 18.39 -24.05 1.95
N VAL A 37 19.42 -23.42 1.38
CA VAL A 37 20.78 -23.95 1.28
C VAL A 37 21.73 -23.07 2.04
N THR A 38 22.45 -23.61 3.01
CA THR A 38 23.45 -22.89 3.78
C THR A 38 24.84 -23.13 3.18
N PHE A 39 25.53 -22.06 2.84
CA PHE A 39 26.89 -22.11 2.28
C PHE A 39 27.92 -21.83 3.38
N LYS A 40 29.09 -22.46 3.27
CA LYS A 40 30.23 -22.22 4.18
C LYS A 40 30.87 -20.83 4.00
N SER A 41 30.73 -20.22 2.81
CA SER A 41 31.31 -18.93 2.48
C SER A 41 30.25 -17.98 1.93
N ARG A 42 30.29 -16.73 2.39
CA ARG A 42 29.42 -15.65 1.87
C ARG A 42 29.60 -15.46 0.36
N ARG A 43 30.84 -15.59 -0.14
CA ARG A 43 31.14 -15.49 -1.57
C ARG A 43 30.39 -16.53 -2.39
N THR A 44 30.39 -17.79 -1.95
CA THR A 44 29.66 -18.86 -2.64
C THR A 44 28.15 -18.68 -2.58
N ALA A 45 27.63 -18.16 -1.46
CA ALA A 45 26.19 -17.85 -1.35
C ALA A 45 25.76 -16.75 -2.35
N VAL A 46 26.54 -15.68 -2.48
CA VAL A 46 26.25 -14.59 -3.44
C VAL A 46 26.37 -15.11 -4.87
N LEU A 47 27.41 -15.89 -5.19
CA LEU A 47 27.59 -16.49 -6.51
C LEU A 47 26.42 -17.43 -6.86
N ALA A 48 25.97 -18.25 -5.94
CA ALA A 48 24.82 -19.13 -6.14
C ALA A 48 23.50 -18.36 -6.34
N ALA A 49 23.32 -17.23 -5.66
CA ALA A 49 22.14 -16.40 -5.81
C ALA A 49 22.10 -15.64 -7.15
N THR A 50 23.27 -15.40 -7.77
CA THR A 50 23.39 -14.67 -9.04
C THR A 50 23.63 -15.57 -10.25
N ALA A 51 24.01 -16.85 -10.02
CA ALA A 51 24.27 -17.78 -11.08
C ALA A 51 23.00 -18.34 -11.71
N LEU A 52 23.03 -18.57 -13.01
CA LEU A 52 21.98 -19.29 -13.71
C LEU A 52 22.10 -20.79 -13.36
N LEU A 53 21.23 -21.28 -12.46
CA LEU A 53 21.28 -22.67 -11.98
C LEU A 53 20.65 -23.67 -12.94
N HIS A 54 19.81 -23.22 -13.86
CA HIS A 54 19.13 -24.06 -14.85
C HIS A 54 18.96 -23.31 -16.15
N HIS A 55 18.97 -24.01 -17.30
CA HIS A 55 18.77 -23.37 -18.61
C HIS A 55 17.39 -22.70 -18.74
N ASP A 56 16.39 -23.20 -18.04
CA ASP A 56 15.09 -22.56 -17.91
C ASP A 56 15.07 -21.66 -16.66
N VAL A 57 15.07 -20.34 -16.89
CA VAL A 57 15.07 -19.32 -15.82
C VAL A 57 13.83 -19.38 -14.95
N SER A 58 12.73 -19.92 -15.47
CA SER A 58 11.47 -20.05 -14.74
C SER A 58 11.44 -21.22 -13.76
N ALA A 59 12.29 -22.24 -13.98
CA ALA A 59 12.29 -23.46 -13.18
C ALA A 59 12.92 -23.26 -11.79
N TRP A 60 13.98 -22.46 -11.71
CA TRP A 60 14.71 -22.21 -10.45
C TRP A 60 14.99 -20.73 -10.27
N ASN A 61 14.47 -20.16 -9.19
CA ASN A 61 14.74 -18.79 -8.79
C ASN A 61 15.49 -18.81 -7.45
N ALA A 62 16.80 -18.55 -7.51
CA ALA A 62 17.65 -18.46 -6.34
C ALA A 62 17.70 -17.00 -5.86
N THR A 63 17.35 -16.77 -4.61
CA THR A 63 17.40 -15.46 -3.97
C THR A 63 18.09 -15.56 -2.62
N ALA A 64 18.60 -14.44 -2.11
CA ALA A 64 19.11 -14.41 -0.74
C ALA A 64 18.00 -14.80 0.24
N ALA A 65 18.29 -15.75 1.14
CA ALA A 65 17.33 -16.17 2.13
C ALA A 65 17.05 -15.06 3.16
N PRO A 66 15.79 -14.77 3.48
CA PRO A 66 15.44 -13.90 4.59
C PRO A 66 15.81 -14.56 5.93
N GLY A 67 15.83 -13.78 7.00
CA GLY A 67 16.00 -14.32 8.35
C GLY A 67 14.92 -15.35 8.70
N PRO A 68 15.22 -16.35 9.52
CA PRO A 68 14.25 -17.43 9.82
C PRO A 68 12.96 -16.91 10.48
N GLU A 69 13.03 -15.77 11.17
CA GLU A 69 11.90 -15.10 11.81
C GLU A 69 11.02 -14.33 10.81
N GLU A 70 11.60 -13.96 9.67
CA GLU A 70 10.90 -13.21 8.62
C GLU A 70 10.19 -14.11 7.61
N VAL A 71 10.47 -15.41 7.62
CA VAL A 71 9.92 -16.37 6.65
C VAL A 71 8.43 -16.58 6.88
N ILE A 72 7.63 -16.39 5.86
CA ILE A 72 6.20 -16.76 5.86
C ILE A 72 6.08 -18.18 5.33
N TRP A 73 6.18 -19.15 6.25
CA TRP A 73 6.21 -20.59 5.93
C TRP A 73 5.01 -21.05 5.09
N GLY A 74 3.83 -20.51 5.34
CA GLY A 74 2.62 -20.84 4.56
C GLY A 74 2.72 -20.43 3.08
N SER A 75 3.45 -19.37 2.78
CA SER A 75 3.63 -18.87 1.41
C SER A 75 4.66 -19.68 0.60
N LEU A 76 5.55 -20.41 1.27
CA LEU A 76 6.54 -21.26 0.59
C LEU A 76 5.92 -22.50 -0.07
N SER A 77 4.76 -22.95 0.41
CA SER A 77 4.04 -24.10 -0.16
C SER A 77 3.28 -23.77 -1.44
N LEU A 78 3.15 -22.47 -1.79
CA LEU A 78 2.43 -22.04 -2.98
C LEU A 78 3.21 -22.34 -4.26
N ARG A 79 2.51 -22.92 -5.24
CA ARG A 79 3.06 -23.14 -6.58
C ARG A 79 3.29 -21.81 -7.31
N ALA A 80 4.23 -21.80 -8.26
CA ALA A 80 4.57 -20.58 -9.01
C ALA A 80 3.36 -19.93 -9.69
N TRP A 81 2.50 -20.74 -10.33
CA TRP A 81 1.28 -20.24 -10.97
C TRP A 81 0.25 -19.68 -9.99
N GLU A 82 0.09 -20.31 -8.80
CA GLU A 82 -0.81 -19.82 -7.75
C GLU A 82 -0.35 -18.44 -7.25
N ARG A 83 0.96 -18.27 -7.08
CA ARG A 83 1.57 -17.00 -6.69
C ARG A 83 1.38 -15.95 -7.76
N ALA A 84 1.54 -16.30 -9.05
CA ALA A 84 1.29 -15.39 -10.17
C ALA A 84 -0.17 -14.93 -10.20
N VAL A 85 -1.13 -15.85 -10.11
CA VAL A 85 -2.56 -15.52 -10.09
C VAL A 85 -2.91 -14.63 -8.91
N ARG A 86 -2.44 -14.99 -7.70
CA ARG A 86 -2.67 -14.16 -6.49
C ARG A 86 -2.02 -12.77 -6.61
N GLY A 87 -0.88 -12.68 -7.28
CA GLY A 87 -0.23 -11.41 -7.59
C GLY A 87 -1.12 -10.52 -8.48
N VAL A 88 -1.66 -11.08 -9.57
CA VAL A 88 -2.59 -10.38 -10.46
C VAL A 88 -3.85 -9.95 -9.72
N VAL A 89 -4.44 -10.82 -8.90
CA VAL A 89 -5.60 -10.50 -8.05
C VAL A 89 -5.26 -9.37 -7.07
N GLY A 90 -4.06 -9.39 -6.47
CA GLY A 90 -3.59 -8.34 -5.57
C GLY A 90 -3.48 -6.96 -6.24
N TRP A 91 -2.96 -6.90 -7.47
CA TRP A 91 -2.92 -5.67 -8.26
C TRP A 91 -4.30 -5.24 -8.76
N GLY A 92 -5.13 -6.18 -9.21
CA GLY A 92 -6.53 -5.91 -9.58
C GLY A 92 -7.33 -5.35 -8.40
N GLY A 93 -7.17 -5.94 -7.21
CA GLY A 93 -7.76 -5.45 -5.98
C GLY A 93 -7.28 -4.04 -5.61
N LEU A 94 -6.00 -3.73 -5.85
CA LEU A 94 -5.46 -2.38 -5.65
C LEU A 94 -6.13 -1.35 -6.57
N ILE A 95 -6.28 -1.68 -7.86
CA ILE A 95 -6.93 -0.78 -8.83
C ILE A 95 -8.41 -0.57 -8.46
N ALA A 96 -9.11 -1.63 -8.09
CA ALA A 96 -10.50 -1.54 -7.63
C ALA A 96 -10.61 -0.69 -6.35
N CYS A 97 -9.70 -0.88 -5.39
CA CYS A 97 -9.60 -0.09 -4.18
C CYS A 97 -9.34 1.40 -4.50
N ALA A 98 -8.37 1.69 -5.37
CA ALA A 98 -8.08 3.05 -5.80
C ALA A 98 -9.29 3.70 -6.47
N GLY A 99 -10.01 2.98 -7.32
CA GLY A 99 -11.27 3.43 -7.93
C GLY A 99 -12.37 3.74 -6.90
N ALA A 100 -12.53 2.89 -5.88
CA ALA A 100 -13.47 3.13 -4.80
C ALA A 100 -13.10 4.38 -3.97
N PHE A 101 -11.81 4.60 -3.73
CA PHE A 101 -11.32 5.77 -3.01
C PHE A 101 -11.37 7.08 -3.83
N LEU A 102 -11.50 7.02 -5.15
CA LEU A 102 -11.76 8.22 -5.96
C LEU A 102 -13.03 8.95 -5.51
N VAL A 103 -14.08 8.21 -5.13
CA VAL A 103 -15.35 8.80 -4.71
C VAL A 103 -15.18 9.72 -3.49
N PRO A 104 -14.67 9.27 -2.34
CA PRO A 104 -14.45 10.15 -1.19
C PRO A 104 -13.45 11.29 -1.50
N VAL A 105 -12.42 11.05 -2.29
CA VAL A 105 -11.46 12.09 -2.70
C VAL A 105 -12.17 13.21 -3.44
N VAL A 106 -12.97 12.87 -4.46
CA VAL A 106 -13.73 13.83 -5.26
C VAL A 106 -14.77 14.56 -4.41
N LEU A 107 -15.48 13.86 -3.53
CA LEU A 107 -16.48 14.45 -2.64
C LEU A 107 -15.85 15.47 -1.68
N ILE A 108 -14.76 15.09 -1.00
CA ILE A 108 -14.06 15.98 -0.06
C ILE A 108 -13.63 17.26 -0.77
N GLN A 109 -12.97 17.13 -1.92
CA GLN A 109 -12.50 18.29 -2.68
C GLN A 109 -13.67 19.16 -3.18
N SER A 110 -14.75 18.54 -3.66
CA SER A 110 -15.89 19.27 -4.18
C SER A 110 -16.71 20.00 -3.11
N VAL A 111 -16.86 19.42 -1.93
CA VAL A 111 -17.64 20.00 -0.82
C VAL A 111 -16.86 21.14 -0.14
N LEU A 112 -15.53 21.01 -0.03
CA LEU A 112 -14.69 21.99 0.66
C LEU A 112 -14.30 23.19 -0.21
N GLU A 113 -14.77 23.26 -1.46
CA GLU A 113 -14.66 24.49 -2.27
C GLU A 113 -15.46 25.62 -1.63
N ILE A 114 -14.84 26.80 -1.42
CA ILE A 114 -15.48 27.96 -0.78
C ILE A 114 -16.81 28.36 -1.44
N PRO A 115 -16.95 28.40 -2.78
CA PRO A 115 -18.24 28.72 -3.42
C PRO A 115 -19.36 27.77 -2.98
N ARG A 116 -19.04 26.50 -2.78
CA ARG A 116 -20.02 25.51 -2.34
C ARG A 116 -20.31 25.59 -0.84
N LEU A 117 -19.30 25.88 -0.02
CA LEU A 117 -19.50 26.16 1.41
C LEU A 117 -20.41 27.36 1.62
N ARG A 118 -20.25 28.42 0.84
CA ARG A 118 -21.18 29.59 0.87
C ARG A 118 -22.58 29.24 0.38
N ALA A 119 -22.71 28.33 -0.60
CA ALA A 119 -24.01 27.90 -1.12
C ALA A 119 -24.85 27.11 -0.09
N ILE A 120 -24.26 26.62 1.00
CA ILE A 120 -24.97 26.00 2.13
C ILE A 120 -25.88 27.03 2.84
N GLY A 121 -25.56 28.32 2.73
CA GLY A 121 -26.40 29.42 3.24
C GLY A 121 -26.50 29.47 4.77
N ALA A 122 -25.61 28.81 5.49
CA ALA A 122 -25.62 28.85 6.94
C ALA A 122 -24.97 30.14 7.45
N PRO A 123 -25.64 30.95 8.28
CA PRO A 123 -25.14 32.27 8.69
C PRO A 123 -23.82 32.23 9.45
N TRP A 124 -23.53 31.10 10.15
CA TRP A 124 -22.26 30.93 10.83
C TRP A 124 -21.09 30.68 9.86
N VAL A 125 -21.35 30.06 8.70
CA VAL A 125 -20.35 29.84 7.64
C VAL A 125 -19.91 31.15 7.04
N GLU A 126 -20.85 32.06 6.75
CA GLU A 126 -20.53 33.38 6.22
C GLU A 126 -19.77 34.22 7.25
N ALA A 127 -20.19 34.22 8.50
CA ALA A 127 -19.52 34.95 9.57
C ALA A 127 -18.06 34.48 9.76
N VAL A 128 -17.79 33.19 9.69
CA VAL A 128 -16.45 32.60 9.83
C VAL A 128 -15.60 32.88 8.57
N LEU A 129 -16.18 32.77 7.38
CA LEU A 129 -15.48 33.00 6.11
C LEU A 129 -15.28 34.50 5.78
N THR A 130 -15.79 35.40 6.59
CA THR A 130 -15.54 36.87 6.43
C THR A 130 -14.08 37.22 6.76
N PHE A 131 -13.43 36.42 7.62
CA PHE A 131 -12.03 36.67 7.98
C PHE A 131 -11.09 36.03 6.93
N PRO A 132 -10.22 36.85 6.26
CA PRO A 132 -9.35 36.33 5.18
C PRO A 132 -8.38 35.23 5.65
N VAL A 133 -7.91 35.32 6.91
CA VAL A 133 -7.04 34.31 7.51
C VAL A 133 -7.77 32.98 7.65
N VAL A 134 -9.01 32.99 8.13
CA VAL A 134 -9.82 31.76 8.28
C VAL A 134 -10.14 31.15 6.93
N GLN A 135 -10.44 31.99 5.94
CA GLN A 135 -10.65 31.53 4.58
C GLN A 135 -9.42 30.78 4.02
N SER A 136 -8.22 31.38 4.18
CA SER A 136 -6.97 30.78 3.74
C SER A 136 -6.68 29.45 4.47
N VAL A 137 -6.84 29.41 5.79
CA VAL A 137 -6.67 28.21 6.60
C VAL A 137 -7.65 27.12 6.16
N THR A 138 -8.91 27.45 5.94
CA THR A 138 -9.93 26.50 5.48
C THR A 138 -9.57 25.91 4.11
N GLN A 139 -9.07 26.72 3.19
CA GLN A 139 -8.67 26.22 1.86
C GLN A 139 -7.40 25.39 1.87
N CYS A 140 -6.41 25.77 2.67
CA CYS A 140 -5.11 25.12 2.66
C CYS A 140 -5.04 23.87 3.56
N ILE A 141 -5.73 23.84 4.69
CA ILE A 141 -5.59 22.80 5.70
C ILE A 141 -6.75 21.80 5.66
N LEU A 142 -7.97 22.27 5.48
CA LEU A 142 -9.16 21.42 5.61
C LEU A 142 -9.21 20.28 4.56
N PRO A 143 -9.02 20.52 3.26
CA PRO A 143 -9.05 19.47 2.27
C PRO A 143 -7.97 18.41 2.48
N PRO A 144 -6.66 18.75 2.70
CA PRO A 144 -5.64 17.76 3.01
C PRO A 144 -5.91 16.97 4.29
N PHE A 145 -6.46 17.61 5.33
CA PHE A 145 -6.81 16.95 6.59
C PHE A 145 -7.87 15.86 6.38
N PHE A 146 -9.01 16.22 5.78
CA PHE A 146 -10.07 15.25 5.52
C PHE A 146 -9.64 14.16 4.52
N LEU A 147 -8.79 14.50 3.55
CA LEU A 147 -8.23 13.54 2.63
C LEU A 147 -7.35 12.53 3.35
N ASN A 148 -6.44 12.97 4.22
CA ASN A 148 -5.62 12.07 5.01
C ASN A 148 -6.46 11.19 5.93
N LEU A 149 -7.50 11.75 6.55
CA LEU A 149 -8.44 10.98 7.38
C LEU A 149 -9.16 9.91 6.56
N ALA A 150 -9.63 10.24 5.36
CA ALA A 150 -10.28 9.28 4.46
C ALA A 150 -9.32 8.20 3.98
N LEU A 151 -8.04 8.53 3.74
CA LEU A 151 -7.01 7.60 3.30
C LEU A 151 -6.39 6.76 4.43
N TYR A 152 -6.71 7.08 5.68
CA TYR A 152 -6.16 6.38 6.85
C TYR A 152 -6.29 4.84 6.82
N PRO A 153 -7.42 4.24 6.38
CA PRO A 153 -7.54 2.78 6.29
C PRO A 153 -6.81 2.16 5.09
N ALA A 154 -6.36 2.95 4.11
CA ALA A 154 -5.77 2.44 2.87
C ALA A 154 -4.53 1.55 3.10
N PRO A 155 -3.55 1.88 3.97
CA PRO A 155 -2.39 1.03 4.21
C PRO A 155 -2.78 -0.37 4.69
N TRP A 156 -3.79 -0.49 5.55
CA TRP A 156 -4.23 -1.79 6.07
C TRP A 156 -4.91 -2.64 5.02
N VAL A 157 -5.74 -2.03 4.16
CA VAL A 157 -6.36 -2.72 3.02
C VAL A 157 -5.28 -3.20 2.06
N ILE A 158 -4.30 -2.36 1.73
CA ILE A 158 -3.19 -2.70 0.84
C ILE A 158 -2.31 -3.80 1.45
N ALA A 159 -2.03 -3.75 2.76
CA ALA A 159 -1.28 -4.80 3.46
C ALA A 159 -2.02 -6.15 3.41
N SER A 160 -3.33 -6.14 3.60
CA SER A 160 -4.17 -7.35 3.50
C SER A 160 -4.14 -7.94 2.09
N LEU A 161 -4.32 -7.11 1.06
CA LEU A 161 -4.21 -7.53 -0.35
C LEU A 161 -2.81 -8.07 -0.69
N THR A 162 -1.76 -7.46 -0.11
CA THR A 162 -0.39 -7.90 -0.33
C THR A 162 -0.11 -9.25 0.33
N ARG A 163 -0.61 -9.48 1.55
CA ARG A 163 -0.49 -10.77 2.23
C ARG A 163 -1.23 -11.89 1.49
N LEU A 164 -2.38 -11.60 0.89
CA LEU A 164 -3.11 -12.55 0.04
C LEU A 164 -2.31 -12.99 -1.18
N ALA A 165 -1.44 -12.13 -1.72
CA ALA A 165 -0.56 -12.46 -2.84
C ALA A 165 0.51 -13.52 -2.48
N GLY A 166 0.75 -13.78 -1.18
CA GLY A 166 1.64 -14.84 -0.70
C GLY A 166 3.13 -14.55 -0.89
N PRO A 167 3.64 -13.40 -0.46
CA PRO A 167 5.08 -13.12 -0.48
C PRO A 167 5.83 -14.07 0.47
N PRO A 168 7.10 -14.38 0.17
CA PRO A 168 7.87 -15.39 0.94
C PRO A 168 8.37 -14.88 2.29
N SER A 169 8.45 -13.55 2.49
CA SER A 169 8.99 -12.96 3.72
C SER A 169 8.22 -11.71 4.14
N LEU A 170 8.31 -11.36 5.43
CA LEU A 170 7.75 -10.13 5.97
C LEU A 170 8.36 -8.89 5.30
N PHE A 171 9.67 -8.89 5.09
CA PHE A 171 10.34 -7.80 4.35
C PHE A 171 9.76 -7.64 2.93
N ALA A 172 9.50 -8.74 2.22
CA ALA A 172 8.89 -8.69 0.89
C ALA A 172 7.44 -8.15 0.94
N VAL A 173 6.71 -8.43 2.04
CA VAL A 173 5.39 -7.80 2.30
C VAL A 173 5.55 -6.30 2.41
N ASP A 174 6.45 -5.82 3.28
CA ASP A 174 6.61 -4.40 3.56
C ASP A 174 7.03 -3.62 2.32
N VAL A 175 8.02 -4.12 1.56
CA VAL A 175 8.43 -3.51 0.29
C VAL A 175 7.26 -3.44 -0.70
N SER A 176 6.50 -4.54 -0.83
CA SER A 176 5.34 -4.58 -1.73
C SER A 176 4.21 -3.65 -1.27
N VAL A 177 4.00 -3.50 0.04
CA VAL A 177 3.02 -2.56 0.60
C VAL A 177 3.42 -1.13 0.26
N VAL A 178 4.68 -0.75 0.46
CA VAL A 178 5.18 0.59 0.13
C VAL A 178 5.00 0.90 -1.36
N GLN A 179 5.39 -0.04 -2.24
CA GLN A 179 5.24 0.14 -3.69
C GLN A 179 3.76 0.29 -4.11
N LYS A 180 2.89 -0.56 -3.59
CA LYS A 180 1.45 -0.51 -3.89
C LYS A 180 0.79 0.72 -3.27
N HIS A 181 1.21 1.13 -2.08
CA HIS A 181 0.69 2.34 -1.45
C HIS A 181 1.07 3.59 -2.24
N PHE A 182 2.31 3.66 -2.72
CA PHE A 182 2.73 4.74 -3.62
C PHE A 182 1.90 4.76 -4.91
N ALA A 183 1.74 3.61 -5.58
CA ALA A 183 0.90 3.51 -6.78
C ALA A 183 -0.56 3.91 -6.50
N PHE A 184 -1.10 3.50 -5.35
CA PHE A 184 -2.44 3.89 -4.90
C PHE A 184 -2.56 5.40 -4.73
N LEU A 185 -1.60 6.07 -4.06
CA LEU A 185 -1.61 7.51 -3.88
C LEU A 185 -1.55 8.25 -5.23
N VAL A 186 -0.74 7.77 -6.17
CA VAL A 186 -0.68 8.34 -7.52
C VAL A 186 -2.03 8.18 -8.22
N ILE A 187 -2.66 7.03 -8.17
CA ILE A 187 -3.94 6.80 -8.85
C ILE A 187 -5.09 7.53 -8.14
N ALA A 188 -5.25 7.33 -6.84
CA ALA A 188 -6.41 7.83 -6.10
C ALA A 188 -6.31 9.34 -5.81
N VAL A 189 -5.14 9.83 -5.37
CA VAL A 189 -4.99 11.24 -4.97
C VAL A 189 -4.60 12.09 -6.16
N PHE A 190 -3.52 11.75 -6.87
CA PHE A 190 -3.03 12.57 -7.97
C PHE A 190 -4.06 12.61 -9.12
N PHE A 191 -4.42 11.48 -9.70
CA PHE A 191 -5.44 11.47 -10.77
C PHE A 191 -6.83 11.82 -10.25
N GLY A 192 -7.18 11.46 -9.02
CA GLY A 192 -8.45 11.84 -8.39
C GLY A 192 -8.64 13.34 -8.28
N SER A 193 -7.59 14.08 -7.96
CA SER A 193 -7.61 15.54 -7.88
C SER A 193 -7.84 16.19 -9.24
N PHE A 194 -7.27 15.64 -10.32
CA PHE A 194 -7.56 16.13 -11.67
C PHE A 194 -9.01 15.89 -12.07
N VAL A 195 -9.56 14.72 -11.72
CA VAL A 195 -10.96 14.39 -11.99
C VAL A 195 -11.90 15.32 -11.24
N SER A 196 -11.59 15.66 -9.98
CA SER A 196 -12.41 16.55 -9.16
C SER A 196 -12.48 17.97 -9.70
N GLY A 197 -11.34 18.59 -10.02
CA GLY A 197 -11.27 20.01 -10.39
C GLY A 197 -11.71 20.31 -11.84
N ALA A 198 -11.32 19.45 -12.77
CA ALA A 198 -11.52 19.71 -14.20
C ALA A 198 -12.72 18.96 -14.82
N VAL A 199 -13.05 17.78 -14.28
CA VAL A 199 -13.92 16.85 -15.00
C VAL A 199 -15.38 17.00 -14.65
N LEU A 200 -15.75 17.30 -13.42
CA LEU A 200 -17.18 17.46 -13.08
C LEU A 200 -17.84 18.63 -13.85
N ASN A 201 -17.08 19.69 -14.11
CA ASN A 201 -17.56 20.82 -14.91
C ASN A 201 -17.33 20.65 -16.41
N GLN A 202 -16.46 19.73 -16.82
CA GLN A 202 -16.04 19.56 -18.21
C GLN A 202 -16.32 18.16 -18.80
N LEU A 203 -16.93 17.27 -18.02
CA LEU A 203 -17.31 15.91 -18.49
C LEU A 203 -18.17 15.97 -19.76
N THR A 204 -19.05 16.94 -19.86
CA THR A 204 -19.86 17.22 -21.05
C THR A 204 -19.03 17.69 -22.25
N MET A 205 -17.91 18.40 -22.01
CA MET A 205 -16.98 18.78 -23.09
C MET A 205 -16.10 17.61 -23.54
N TRP A 206 -15.69 16.72 -22.62
CA TRP A 206 -14.90 15.54 -22.93
C TRP A 206 -15.67 14.56 -23.81
N THR A 207 -16.96 14.35 -23.51
CA THR A 207 -17.82 13.48 -24.33
C THR A 207 -18.08 14.05 -25.70
N ARG A 208 -18.10 15.37 -25.86
CA ARG A 208 -18.35 16.05 -27.15
C ARG A 208 -17.09 16.25 -27.98
N HIS A 209 -15.92 16.43 -27.35
CA HIS A 209 -14.66 16.76 -28.03
C HIS A 209 -13.46 16.01 -27.42
N PRO A 210 -13.33 14.70 -27.64
CA PRO A 210 -12.25 13.89 -27.05
C PRO A 210 -10.84 14.34 -27.48
N ALA A 211 -10.70 14.94 -28.66
CA ALA A 211 -9.42 15.47 -29.15
C ALA A 211 -8.89 16.66 -28.32
N GLN A 212 -9.72 17.34 -27.55
CA GLN A 212 -9.33 18.46 -26.69
C GLN A 212 -8.95 18.03 -25.27
N ALA A 213 -9.08 16.74 -24.93
CA ALA A 213 -8.78 16.21 -23.60
C ALA A 213 -7.35 16.53 -23.14
N ALA A 214 -6.36 16.44 -24.02
CA ALA A 214 -4.98 16.79 -23.72
C ALA A 214 -4.79 18.27 -23.37
N ARG A 215 -5.49 19.16 -24.07
CA ARG A 215 -5.45 20.61 -23.81
C ARG A 215 -6.13 20.96 -22.49
N ILE A 216 -7.24 20.32 -22.19
CA ILE A 216 -8.00 20.49 -20.94
C ILE A 216 -7.17 20.04 -19.76
N LEU A 217 -6.52 18.86 -19.86
CA LEU A 217 -5.57 18.39 -18.86
C LEU A 217 -4.39 19.36 -18.67
N GLY A 218 -3.82 19.87 -19.75
CA GLY A 218 -2.71 20.82 -19.68
C GLY A 218 -3.06 22.13 -18.97
N THR A 219 -4.30 22.58 -19.04
CA THR A 219 -4.77 23.77 -18.30
C THR A 219 -5.20 23.46 -16.87
N ALA A 220 -5.65 22.25 -16.58
CA ALA A 220 -6.08 21.82 -15.24
C ALA A 220 -4.91 21.53 -14.30
N ILE A 221 -3.77 21.01 -14.84
CA ILE A 221 -2.58 20.67 -14.05
C ILE A 221 -2.05 21.86 -13.22
N PRO A 222 -1.83 23.06 -13.76
CA PRO A 222 -1.37 24.19 -12.98
C PRO A 222 -2.34 24.62 -11.88
N LEU A 223 -3.66 24.51 -12.12
CA LEU A 223 -4.68 24.86 -11.14
C LEU A 223 -4.71 23.91 -9.94
N THR A 224 -4.39 22.63 -10.16
CA THR A 224 -4.32 21.62 -9.10
C THR A 224 -2.96 21.56 -8.40
N SER A 225 -1.94 22.23 -8.91
CA SER A 225 -0.59 22.21 -8.32
C SER A 225 -0.56 22.73 -6.88
N LEU A 226 -1.31 23.79 -6.59
CA LEU A 226 -1.43 24.36 -5.25
C LEU A 226 -2.01 23.36 -4.24
N PHE A 227 -3.00 22.57 -4.66
CA PHE A 227 -3.56 21.50 -3.83
C PHE A 227 -2.49 20.47 -3.45
N PHE A 228 -1.64 20.06 -4.40
CA PHE A 228 -0.56 19.09 -4.12
C PHE A 228 0.51 19.67 -3.19
N LEU A 229 0.87 20.94 -3.37
CA LEU A 229 1.80 21.60 -2.45
C LEU A 229 1.25 21.59 -1.03
N ASN A 230 0.00 22.00 -0.84
CA ASN A 230 -0.66 22.01 0.45
C ASN A 230 -0.79 20.58 1.04
N PHE A 231 -1.07 19.58 0.19
CA PHE A 231 -1.14 18.19 0.62
C PHE A 231 0.21 17.67 1.10
N VAL A 232 1.30 17.91 0.35
CA VAL A 232 2.65 17.50 0.74
C VAL A 232 3.10 18.24 2.00
N GLU A 233 2.83 19.55 2.09
CA GLU A 233 3.14 20.35 3.26
C GLU A 233 2.40 19.83 4.50
N PHE A 234 1.10 19.54 4.39
CA PHE A 234 0.32 18.93 5.46
C PHE A 234 0.88 17.56 5.88
N CYS A 235 1.25 16.70 4.93
CA CYS A 235 1.86 15.40 5.24
C CYS A 235 3.20 15.56 5.98
N ALA A 236 4.01 16.53 5.58
CA ALA A 236 5.32 16.78 6.20
C ALA A 236 5.21 17.42 7.58
N LEU A 237 4.34 18.44 7.73
CA LEU A 237 4.26 19.25 8.96
C LEU A 237 3.29 18.69 10.00
N ALA A 238 2.26 17.97 9.58
CA ALA A 238 1.27 17.42 10.49
C ALA A 238 1.34 15.89 10.57
N ALA A 239 1.12 15.17 9.46
CA ALA A 239 0.97 13.72 9.49
C ALA A 239 2.26 13.00 9.93
N ALA A 240 3.44 13.42 9.46
CA ALA A 240 4.71 12.80 9.83
C ALA A 240 5.07 12.99 11.31
N PRO A 241 4.98 14.20 11.92
CA PRO A 241 5.18 14.38 13.35
C PRO A 241 4.20 13.57 14.21
N PHE A 242 2.91 13.51 13.84
CA PHE A 242 1.92 12.69 14.56
C PHE A 242 2.27 11.20 14.51
N ALA A 243 2.75 10.71 13.38
CA ALA A 243 3.22 9.33 13.24
C ALA A 243 4.46 9.06 14.10
N LEU A 244 5.42 9.98 14.14
CA LEU A 244 6.64 9.86 14.96
C LEU A 244 6.34 9.89 16.47
N LEU A 245 5.38 10.71 16.89
CA LEU A 245 4.95 10.78 18.28
C LEU A 245 4.15 9.55 18.72
N ARG A 246 3.85 8.62 17.82
CA ARG A 246 2.95 7.47 18.07
C ARG A 246 1.65 7.88 18.77
N ALA A 247 1.11 9.04 18.43
CA ALA A 247 -0.05 9.62 19.09
C ALA A 247 -1.30 8.70 19.04
N PHE A 248 -1.36 7.78 18.10
CA PHE A 248 -2.46 6.83 17.93
C PHE A 248 -2.10 5.38 18.32
N GLY A 249 -1.01 5.15 19.05
CA GLY A 249 -0.72 3.85 19.66
C GLY A 249 -0.45 2.69 18.69
N LEU A 250 0.06 2.97 17.49
CA LEU A 250 0.46 1.98 16.49
C LEU A 250 1.91 1.57 16.65
#